data_822e770acfa9c0693a96008c0cfd5c33
#
_entry.id   822e770acfa9c0693a96008c0cfd5c33
#
_cell.length_a   1.000
_cell.length_b   1.000
_cell.length_c   1.000
_cell.angle_alpha   90.00
_cell.angle_beta   90.00
_cell.angle_gamma   90.00
#
_symmetry.space_group_name_H-M   'P 1'
#
loop_
_entity.id
_entity.type
_entity.pdbx_description
1 polymer ?
#
loop_
_entity_poly.entity_id
_entity_poly.type
_entity_poly.pdbx_seq_one_letter_code
_entity_poly.pdbx_strand_id
1 'polypeptide(L)'
;MRRLIDPTALVFAAIVLVIAAWIGSGMLFRAPPQAPEPAAERVPGVAASWSEAEEITLELVLYGDVEPVQVSILRARVDGIVEEIAAQGSRVSRGDVVGQLSADDREARLARSEAQLASANRDYDAARRLADRGVGAEADAQARLAELEVARAELRAIELEIANTELRAPIDGIVNEVIADIGSYVGIGGEVLQVVDNDPLIAAVQVQQTAIQGVRTGMPAEVRFIGGGTRAGEVRFVSAVADAATRTFRVEVQIDNSDGELPSGLSAEVVLPVETVAAHRVSPALARLDEQGRLGLHLVDDADRIAFVPVEVVRARGDGVWVSGLPERARIVTISQGGLSPGQRVDVSETPPEYLREDPGDADGAGESAPAEGD
;
A
#
# COMPACT_ATOMS: atom_id res chain seq x y z
N MET A 1 -89.31 49.86 -64.02
CA MET A 1 -88.07 50.04 -63.36
C MET A 1 -87.15 48.82 -63.63
N ARG A 2 -86.32 48.92 -64.66
CA ARG A 2 -85.32 47.87 -64.94
C ARG A 2 -84.04 48.30 -64.19
N ARG A 3 -83.68 47.51 -63.18
CA ARG A 3 -82.37 47.65 -62.57
C ARG A 3 -81.34 47.01 -63.49
N LEU A 4 -80.49 47.89 -64.07
CA LEU A 4 -79.30 47.43 -64.79
C LEU A 4 -78.35 46.83 -63.75
N ILE A 5 -78.08 45.51 -63.94
CA ILE A 5 -77.10 44.77 -63.16
C ILE A 5 -75.73 45.30 -63.64
N ASP A 6 -74.94 45.88 -62.76
CA ASP A 6 -73.59 46.34 -63.06
C ASP A 6 -72.69 45.23 -63.61
N PRO A 7 -72.11 45.47 -64.78
CA PRO A 7 -71.25 44.40 -65.41
C PRO A 7 -70.05 43.99 -64.58
N THR A 8 -69.62 44.88 -63.73
CA THR A 8 -68.53 44.63 -62.78
C THR A 8 -68.92 43.63 -61.69
N ALA A 9 -70.15 43.70 -61.18
CA ALA A 9 -70.63 42.70 -60.21
C ALA A 9 -70.76 41.28 -60.80
N LEU A 10 -71.10 41.13 -62.10
CA LEU A 10 -71.17 39.89 -62.81
C LEU A 10 -69.77 39.22 -62.98
N VAL A 11 -68.76 40.07 -63.29
CA VAL A 11 -67.39 39.53 -63.42
C VAL A 11 -66.83 39.11 -62.06
N PHE A 12 -67.14 39.86 -60.98
CA PHE A 12 -66.75 39.47 -59.66
C PHE A 12 -67.39 38.13 -59.20
N ALA A 13 -68.65 37.97 -59.43
CA ALA A 13 -69.42 36.77 -59.13
C ALA A 13 -68.81 35.54 -59.89
N ALA A 14 -68.46 35.72 -61.18
CA ALA A 14 -67.85 34.70 -61.97
C ALA A 14 -66.49 34.22 -61.49
N ILE A 15 -65.68 35.22 -61.05
CA ILE A 15 -64.36 34.94 -60.47
C ILE A 15 -64.51 34.16 -59.13
N VAL A 16 -65.43 34.57 -58.27
CA VAL A 16 -65.70 33.87 -57.01
C VAL A 16 -66.17 32.42 -57.24
N LEU A 17 -67.02 32.22 -58.26
CA LEU A 17 -67.49 30.92 -58.65
C LEU A 17 -66.36 30.00 -59.18
N VAL A 18 -65.46 30.56 -59.99
CA VAL A 18 -64.28 29.79 -60.48
C VAL A 18 -63.36 29.42 -59.35
N ILE A 19 -63.11 30.36 -58.42
CA ILE A 19 -62.27 30.07 -57.23
C ILE A 19 -62.94 29.03 -56.32
N ALA A 20 -64.25 29.13 -56.10
CA ALA A 20 -64.99 28.12 -55.34
C ALA A 20 -64.97 26.75 -55.95
N ALA A 21 -65.12 26.68 -57.32
CA ALA A 21 -65.05 25.43 -58.07
C ALA A 21 -63.61 24.85 -58.03
N TRP A 22 -62.56 25.70 -58.07
CA TRP A 22 -61.17 25.26 -57.97
C TRP A 22 -60.82 24.70 -56.59
N ILE A 23 -61.26 25.40 -55.53
CA ILE A 23 -61.11 24.95 -54.15
C ILE A 23 -61.93 23.67 -53.90
N GLY A 24 -63.19 23.60 -54.41
CA GLY A 24 -64.03 22.44 -54.28
C GLY A 24 -63.50 21.18 -55.04
N SER A 25 -62.89 21.40 -56.22
CA SER A 25 -62.21 20.29 -56.93
C SER A 25 -61.03 19.75 -56.20
N GLY A 26 -60.25 20.65 -55.54
CA GLY A 26 -59.11 20.24 -54.69
C GLY A 26 -59.51 19.39 -53.45
N MET A 27 -60.77 19.57 -52.98
CA MET A 27 -61.30 18.78 -51.88
C MET A 27 -61.83 17.37 -52.35
N LEU A 28 -62.39 17.31 -53.57
CA LEU A 28 -62.94 16.02 -54.10
C LEU A 28 -61.86 15.10 -54.68
N PHE A 29 -60.72 15.65 -55.12
CA PHE A 29 -59.64 14.86 -55.69
C PHE A 29 -58.43 14.68 -54.72
N ARG A 30 -58.56 14.99 -53.43
CA ARG A 30 -57.59 14.58 -52.45
C ARG A 30 -57.63 13.05 -52.32
N ALA A 31 -56.64 12.38 -52.87
CA ALA A 31 -56.35 10.99 -52.50
C ALA A 31 -56.11 10.92 -50.98
N PRO A 32 -56.71 9.99 -50.23
CA PRO A 32 -56.39 9.82 -48.83
C PRO A 32 -54.87 9.64 -48.71
N PRO A 33 -54.24 10.26 -47.72
CA PRO A 33 -52.81 10.01 -47.50
C PRO A 33 -52.64 8.49 -47.32
N GLN A 34 -51.85 7.87 -48.21
CA GLN A 34 -51.42 6.50 -48.01
C GLN A 34 -50.79 6.46 -46.65
N ALA A 35 -51.36 5.68 -45.71
CA ALA A 35 -50.70 5.35 -44.48
C ALA A 35 -49.30 4.87 -44.85
N PRO A 36 -48.23 5.41 -44.26
CA PRO A 36 -46.90 4.90 -44.53
C PRO A 36 -46.94 3.38 -44.26
N GLU A 37 -46.55 2.61 -45.25
CA GLU A 37 -46.31 1.19 -45.02
C GLU A 37 -45.47 1.09 -43.75
N PRO A 38 -45.80 0.22 -42.77
CA PRO A 38 -44.98 0.03 -41.61
C PRO A 38 -43.58 -0.26 -42.12
N ALA A 39 -42.65 0.69 -41.83
CA ALA A 39 -41.25 0.51 -42.19
C ALA A 39 -40.83 -0.84 -41.68
N ALA A 40 -40.45 -1.75 -42.57
CA ALA A 40 -39.95 -3.05 -42.19
C ALA A 40 -38.91 -2.79 -41.09
N GLU A 41 -39.12 -3.35 -39.91
CA GLU A 41 -38.26 -3.20 -38.74
C GLU A 41 -36.83 -3.63 -39.15
N ARG A 42 -36.04 -2.67 -39.57
CA ARG A 42 -34.66 -2.94 -40.01
C ARG A 42 -33.91 -3.41 -38.78
N VAL A 43 -33.66 -4.71 -38.71
CA VAL A 43 -32.80 -5.29 -37.68
C VAL A 43 -31.38 -4.70 -37.88
N PRO A 44 -30.88 -3.89 -36.96
CA PRO A 44 -29.54 -3.30 -37.13
C PRO A 44 -28.48 -4.39 -37.08
N GLY A 45 -27.51 -4.31 -38.00
CA GLY A 45 -26.34 -5.19 -38.01
C GLY A 45 -25.35 -4.77 -36.93
N VAL A 46 -24.84 -5.71 -36.18
CA VAL A 46 -23.78 -5.52 -35.21
C VAL A 46 -22.67 -6.54 -35.42
N ALA A 47 -21.42 -6.16 -35.20
CA ALA A 47 -20.33 -7.12 -35.05
C ALA A 47 -20.10 -7.41 -33.56
N ALA A 48 -19.91 -8.67 -33.23
CA ALA A 48 -19.65 -9.08 -31.86
C ALA A 48 -18.54 -10.14 -31.83
N SER A 49 -17.77 -10.13 -30.76
CA SER A 49 -16.73 -11.12 -30.48
C SER A 49 -16.96 -11.80 -29.14
N TRP A 50 -16.55 -13.06 -29.06
CA TRP A 50 -16.51 -13.76 -27.79
C TRP A 50 -15.31 -13.31 -26.96
N SER A 51 -15.56 -13.05 -25.70
CA SER A 51 -14.55 -12.78 -24.68
C SER A 51 -14.71 -13.77 -23.54
N GLU A 52 -13.62 -14.30 -23.05
CA GLU A 52 -13.57 -15.18 -21.90
C GLU A 52 -12.93 -14.43 -20.72
N ALA A 53 -13.44 -14.68 -19.53
CA ALA A 53 -12.90 -14.06 -18.32
C ALA A 53 -11.52 -14.63 -17.98
N GLU A 54 -10.59 -13.79 -17.64
CA GLU A 54 -9.26 -14.15 -17.14
C GLU A 54 -9.18 -13.80 -15.65
N GLU A 55 -8.45 -14.62 -14.88
CA GLU A 55 -8.19 -14.30 -13.49
C GLU A 55 -7.14 -13.19 -13.40
N ILE A 56 -7.54 -12.05 -12.87
CA ILE A 56 -6.68 -10.88 -12.68
C ILE A 56 -6.49 -10.62 -11.20
N THR A 57 -5.24 -10.59 -10.77
CA THR A 57 -4.90 -10.17 -9.41
C THR A 57 -4.89 -8.64 -9.32
N LEU A 58 -5.72 -8.12 -8.43
CA LEU A 58 -5.73 -6.70 -8.08
C LEU A 58 -4.58 -6.42 -7.13
N GLU A 59 -3.78 -5.45 -7.49
CA GLU A 59 -2.61 -5.03 -6.75
C GLU A 59 -2.87 -3.69 -6.05
N LEU A 60 -2.59 -3.64 -4.76
CA LEU A 60 -2.58 -2.40 -4.00
C LEU A 60 -1.15 -1.87 -3.98
N VAL A 61 -0.92 -0.75 -4.65
CA VAL A 61 0.37 -0.07 -4.72
C VAL A 61 0.42 1.03 -3.66
N LEU A 62 1.39 0.95 -2.78
CA LEU A 62 1.57 1.83 -1.63
C LEU A 62 3.00 2.38 -1.60
N TYR A 63 3.16 3.58 -1.07
CA TYR A 63 4.47 4.19 -0.87
C TYR A 63 4.74 4.35 0.62
N GLY A 64 6.00 4.13 1.02
CA GLY A 64 6.40 4.25 2.41
C GLY A 64 7.92 4.23 2.59
N ASP A 65 8.33 4.21 3.84
CA ASP A 65 9.73 4.25 4.22
C ASP A 65 10.19 2.89 4.74
N VAL A 66 11.46 2.59 4.48
CA VAL A 66 12.12 1.38 4.96
C VAL A 66 12.81 1.70 6.27
N GLU A 67 12.33 1.10 7.34
CA GLU A 67 12.79 1.31 8.71
C GLU A 67 13.63 0.11 9.16
N PRO A 68 14.56 0.30 10.12
CA PRO A 68 15.22 -0.82 10.79
C PRO A 68 14.20 -1.58 11.65
N VAL A 69 14.43 -2.87 11.88
CA VAL A 69 13.56 -3.64 12.79
C VAL A 69 13.67 -3.13 14.21
N GLN A 70 14.85 -2.68 14.62
CA GLN A 70 15.06 -2.14 15.96
C GLN A 70 16.17 -1.08 15.98
N VAL A 71 15.95 -0.05 16.78
CA VAL A 71 16.96 0.97 17.12
C VAL A 71 17.12 0.98 18.63
N SER A 72 18.35 0.93 19.12
CA SER A 72 18.64 0.99 20.55
C SER A 72 19.72 2.01 20.85
N ILE A 73 19.41 2.95 21.74
CA ILE A 73 20.38 3.90 22.28
C ILE A 73 20.90 3.32 23.58
N LEU A 74 22.21 3.04 23.60
CA LEU A 74 22.90 2.57 24.79
C LEU A 74 23.16 3.73 25.74
N ARG A 75 22.73 3.57 26.98
CA ARG A 75 22.91 4.58 28.05
C ARG A 75 23.79 4.04 29.18
N ALA A 76 24.61 4.91 29.71
CA ALA A 76 25.44 4.58 30.84
C ALA A 76 24.60 4.29 32.09
N ARG A 77 24.89 3.18 32.78
CA ARG A 77 24.24 2.80 34.04
C ARG A 77 24.96 3.31 35.26
N VAL A 78 26.24 3.66 35.11
CA VAL A 78 27.11 4.31 36.08
C VAL A 78 27.77 5.49 35.39
N ASP A 79 28.25 6.42 36.17
CA ASP A 79 29.02 7.55 35.66
C ASP A 79 30.50 7.15 35.47
N GLY A 80 31.20 7.88 34.60
CA GLY A 80 32.62 7.66 34.34
C GLY A 80 33.10 8.39 33.08
N ILE A 81 34.40 8.33 32.84
CA ILE A 81 35.02 8.83 31.60
C ILE A 81 35.02 7.67 30.58
N VAL A 82 34.67 7.94 29.31
CA VAL A 82 34.75 6.97 28.24
C VAL A 82 36.23 6.68 27.92
N GLU A 83 36.69 5.47 28.20
CA GLU A 83 38.07 5.01 27.92
C GLU A 83 38.15 4.35 26.56
N GLU A 84 37.16 3.53 26.24
CA GLU A 84 37.07 2.80 24.96
C GLU A 84 35.62 2.85 24.43
N ILE A 85 35.48 2.87 23.10
CA ILE A 85 34.21 2.83 22.43
C ILE A 85 34.35 2.16 21.06
N ALA A 86 33.35 1.37 20.67
CA ALA A 86 33.29 0.71 19.36
C ALA A 86 33.23 1.76 18.24
N ALA A 87 33.93 1.49 17.15
CA ALA A 87 33.94 2.42 16.02
C ALA A 87 32.57 2.47 15.34
N GLN A 88 32.18 3.65 14.88
CA GLN A 88 31.00 3.81 14.02
C GLN A 88 31.10 2.94 12.77
N GLY A 89 30.01 2.26 12.39
CA GLY A 89 29.96 1.30 11.30
C GLY A 89 30.39 -0.12 11.67
N SER A 90 30.88 -0.38 12.90
CA SER A 90 31.22 -1.72 13.35
C SER A 90 29.96 -2.58 13.57
N ARG A 91 30.03 -3.85 13.19
CA ARG A 91 28.99 -4.85 13.50
C ARG A 91 29.22 -5.40 14.90
N VAL A 92 28.16 -5.51 15.67
CA VAL A 92 28.17 -5.97 17.05
C VAL A 92 27.07 -6.99 17.28
N SER A 93 27.32 -7.93 18.19
CA SER A 93 26.33 -8.90 18.64
C SER A 93 25.84 -8.54 20.04
N ARG A 94 24.62 -8.92 20.35
CA ARG A 94 24.03 -8.73 21.67
C ARG A 94 24.93 -9.28 22.78
N GLY A 95 25.31 -8.41 23.73
CA GLY A 95 26.20 -8.75 24.83
C GLY A 95 27.66 -8.42 24.60
N ASP A 96 28.08 -8.12 23.37
CA ASP A 96 29.46 -7.67 23.09
C ASP A 96 29.77 -6.38 23.85
N VAL A 97 31.00 -6.28 24.30
CA VAL A 97 31.50 -5.03 24.92
C VAL A 97 31.75 -4.01 23.82
N VAL A 98 30.97 -2.93 23.84
CA VAL A 98 31.02 -1.86 22.83
C VAL A 98 31.60 -0.57 23.38
N GLY A 99 31.97 -0.57 24.65
CA GLY A 99 32.68 0.55 25.28
C GLY A 99 33.04 0.26 26.73
N GLN A 100 33.94 1.07 27.27
CA GLN A 100 34.42 0.98 28.64
C GLN A 100 34.37 2.36 29.25
N LEU A 101 33.80 2.46 30.45
CA LEU A 101 33.91 3.62 31.31
C LEU A 101 35.02 3.43 32.34
N SER A 102 35.63 4.53 32.79
CA SER A 102 36.64 4.50 33.86
C SER A 102 36.08 3.86 35.14
N ALA A 103 36.92 3.05 35.78
CA ALA A 103 36.55 2.48 37.06
C ALA A 103 36.65 3.46 38.22
N ASP A 104 37.41 4.56 38.03
CA ASP A 104 37.66 5.62 39.03
C ASP A 104 38.06 5.05 40.41
N ASP A 105 37.29 5.38 41.48
CA ASP A 105 37.51 4.89 42.86
C ASP A 105 36.89 3.51 43.12
N ARG A 106 36.17 2.92 42.16
CA ARG A 106 35.41 1.66 42.32
C ARG A 106 36.31 0.48 42.67
N GLU A 107 37.53 0.42 42.11
CA GLU A 107 38.49 -0.63 42.45
C GLU A 107 38.93 -0.52 43.94
N ALA A 108 39.16 0.69 44.42
CA ALA A 108 39.50 0.92 45.83
C ALA A 108 38.32 0.57 46.76
N ARG A 109 37.07 0.88 46.33
CA ARG A 109 35.86 0.51 47.06
C ARG A 109 35.64 -1.02 47.07
N LEU A 110 35.94 -1.71 45.95
CA LEU A 110 35.91 -3.15 45.88
C LEU A 110 36.84 -3.79 46.91
N ALA A 111 38.12 -3.41 46.90
CA ALA A 111 39.10 -3.93 47.85
C ALA A 111 38.69 -3.68 49.30
N ARG A 112 38.08 -2.53 49.60
CA ARG A 112 37.54 -2.22 50.94
C ARG A 112 36.37 -3.17 51.29
N SER A 113 35.44 -3.38 50.40
CA SER A 113 34.26 -4.24 50.65
C SER A 113 34.68 -5.70 50.83
N GLU A 114 35.66 -6.18 50.04
CA GLU A 114 36.23 -7.53 50.21
C GLU A 114 36.88 -7.70 51.60
N ALA A 115 37.67 -6.69 52.06
CA ALA A 115 38.29 -6.72 53.39
C ALA A 115 37.23 -6.72 54.51
N GLN A 116 36.16 -5.96 54.34
CA GLN A 116 35.03 -5.90 55.28
C GLN A 116 34.25 -7.21 55.36
N LEU A 117 33.98 -7.83 54.21
CA LEU A 117 33.39 -9.17 54.13
C LEU A 117 34.24 -10.22 54.82
N ALA A 118 35.56 -10.21 54.55
CA ALA A 118 36.52 -11.12 55.19
C ALA A 118 36.55 -10.95 56.73
N SER A 119 36.41 -9.73 57.26
CA SER A 119 36.31 -9.45 58.69
C SER A 119 35.01 -9.99 59.28
N ALA A 120 33.85 -9.61 58.68
CA ALA A 120 32.54 -10.04 59.15
C ALA A 120 32.37 -11.57 59.15
N ASN A 121 32.97 -12.23 58.15
CA ASN A 121 32.96 -13.71 58.08
C ASN A 121 33.74 -14.34 59.23
N ARG A 122 34.94 -13.81 59.58
CA ARG A 122 35.74 -14.27 60.74
C ARG A 122 35.00 -14.06 62.03
N ASP A 123 34.32 -12.91 62.23
CA ASP A 123 33.62 -12.59 63.44
C ASP A 123 32.38 -13.49 63.62
N TYR A 124 31.64 -13.74 62.54
CA TYR A 124 30.54 -14.70 62.57
C TYR A 124 31.00 -16.12 62.86
N ASP A 125 32.06 -16.62 62.22
CA ASP A 125 32.60 -17.94 62.45
C ASP A 125 33.11 -18.11 63.91
N ALA A 126 33.69 -17.06 64.49
CA ALA A 126 34.10 -17.04 65.90
C ALA A 126 32.88 -17.12 66.85
N ALA A 127 31.90 -16.25 66.64
CA ALA A 127 30.68 -16.24 67.47
C ALA A 127 29.89 -17.56 67.34
N ARG A 128 29.79 -18.10 66.15
CA ARG A 128 29.13 -19.41 65.93
C ARG A 128 29.82 -20.57 66.66
N ARG A 129 31.19 -20.66 66.58
CA ARG A 129 31.92 -21.66 67.31
C ARG A 129 31.80 -21.54 68.86
N LEU A 130 31.63 -20.34 69.38
CA LEU A 130 31.40 -20.11 70.81
C LEU A 130 29.96 -20.52 71.24
N ALA A 131 28.96 -20.22 70.42
CA ALA A 131 27.59 -20.63 70.62
C ALA A 131 27.48 -22.17 70.61
N ASP A 132 28.07 -22.84 69.61
CA ASP A 132 28.05 -24.31 69.46
C ASP A 132 28.72 -25.04 70.66
N ARG A 133 29.63 -24.38 71.38
CA ARG A 133 30.26 -24.86 72.60
C ARG A 133 29.51 -24.51 73.90
N GLY A 134 28.37 -23.84 73.77
CA GLY A 134 27.58 -23.37 74.89
C GLY A 134 28.18 -22.24 75.73
N VAL A 135 29.24 -21.57 75.24
CA VAL A 135 29.97 -20.49 75.94
C VAL A 135 29.49 -19.10 75.46
N GLY A 136 28.89 -19.00 74.27
CA GLY A 136 28.35 -17.76 73.66
C GLY A 136 26.83 -17.73 73.55
N ALA A 137 26.26 -16.53 73.42
CA ALA A 137 24.84 -16.37 73.21
C ALA A 137 24.49 -16.63 71.73
N GLU A 138 23.48 -17.41 71.40
CA GLU A 138 22.95 -17.61 70.05
C GLU A 138 22.55 -16.28 69.42
N ALA A 139 22.05 -15.31 70.18
CA ALA A 139 21.72 -13.97 69.75
C ALA A 139 22.95 -13.20 69.18
N ASP A 140 24.17 -13.42 69.73
CA ASP A 140 25.39 -12.80 69.19
C ASP A 140 25.79 -13.41 67.84
N ALA A 141 25.70 -14.75 67.72
CA ALA A 141 25.93 -15.38 66.44
C ALA A 141 24.95 -14.89 65.36
N GLN A 142 23.66 -14.71 65.71
CA GLN A 142 22.67 -14.14 64.78
C GLN A 142 22.95 -12.67 64.45
N ALA A 143 23.43 -11.85 65.41
CA ALA A 143 23.84 -10.47 65.13
C ALA A 143 25.02 -10.42 64.16
N ARG A 144 26.04 -11.27 64.35
CA ARG A 144 27.20 -11.36 63.43
C ARG A 144 26.83 -11.91 62.04
N LEU A 145 25.84 -12.81 62.00
CA LEU A 145 25.26 -13.25 60.71
C LEU A 145 24.64 -12.08 59.94
N ALA A 146 23.85 -11.24 60.65
CA ALA A 146 23.26 -10.06 59.99
C ALA A 146 24.33 -9.11 59.43
N GLU A 147 25.41 -8.87 60.22
CA GLU A 147 26.57 -8.03 59.76
C GLU A 147 27.25 -8.67 58.54
N LEU A 148 27.42 -10.00 58.52
CA LEU A 148 27.99 -10.71 57.37
C LEU A 148 27.11 -10.57 56.12
N GLU A 149 25.78 -10.67 56.25
CA GLU A 149 24.88 -10.52 55.11
C GLU A 149 24.87 -9.07 54.58
N VAL A 150 25.00 -8.06 55.43
CA VAL A 150 25.21 -6.66 55.00
C VAL A 150 26.50 -6.52 54.21
N ALA A 151 27.63 -7.04 54.71
CA ALA A 151 28.90 -6.98 53.99
C ALA A 151 28.89 -7.72 52.65
N ARG A 152 28.17 -8.84 52.55
CA ARG A 152 27.92 -9.53 51.28
C ARG A 152 27.13 -8.69 50.31
N ALA A 153 26.10 -8.00 50.77
CA ALA A 153 25.29 -7.12 49.95
C ALA A 153 26.09 -5.93 49.42
N GLU A 154 26.95 -5.32 50.25
CA GLU A 154 27.82 -4.22 49.86
C GLU A 154 28.85 -4.66 48.80
N LEU A 155 29.44 -5.86 48.93
CA LEU A 155 30.34 -6.40 47.92
C LEU A 155 29.64 -6.60 46.60
N ARG A 156 28.46 -7.25 46.58
CA ARG A 156 27.67 -7.44 45.36
C ARG A 156 27.31 -6.11 44.70
N ALA A 157 26.99 -5.08 45.45
CA ALA A 157 26.65 -3.76 44.93
C ALA A 157 27.84 -3.13 44.16
N ILE A 158 29.07 -3.16 44.73
CA ILE A 158 30.22 -2.59 44.04
C ILE A 158 30.65 -3.44 42.83
N GLU A 159 30.55 -4.77 42.93
CA GLU A 159 30.81 -5.66 41.80
C GLU A 159 29.85 -5.35 40.60
N LEU A 160 28.56 -5.07 40.88
CA LEU A 160 27.61 -4.66 39.88
C LEU A 160 27.93 -3.25 39.32
N GLU A 161 28.35 -2.30 40.14
CA GLU A 161 28.80 -0.98 39.66
C GLU A 161 29.97 -1.13 38.68
N ILE A 162 30.98 -1.95 39.02
CA ILE A 162 32.11 -2.23 38.13
C ILE A 162 31.65 -2.95 36.85
N ALA A 163 30.82 -3.96 36.97
CA ALA A 163 30.26 -4.63 35.77
C ALA A 163 29.50 -3.68 34.85
N ASN A 164 28.86 -2.65 35.41
CA ASN A 164 28.14 -1.62 34.63
C ASN A 164 29.06 -0.58 33.97
N THR A 165 30.40 -0.57 34.27
CA THR A 165 31.34 0.23 33.49
C THR A 165 31.62 -0.36 32.12
N GLU A 166 31.40 -1.67 31.95
CA GLU A 166 31.39 -2.30 30.62
C GLU A 166 30.08 -2.01 29.93
N LEU A 167 30.15 -1.29 28.82
CA LEU A 167 29.02 -0.96 27.98
C LEU A 167 28.77 -2.09 26.98
N ARG A 168 27.67 -2.82 27.15
CA ARG A 168 27.35 -3.98 26.30
C ARG A 168 26.22 -3.70 25.34
N ALA A 169 26.36 -4.17 24.09
CA ALA A 169 25.35 -4.05 23.07
C ALA A 169 24.03 -4.71 23.51
N PRO A 170 22.90 -4.00 23.48
CA PRO A 170 21.62 -4.55 23.91
C PRO A 170 20.95 -5.43 22.83
N ILE A 171 21.33 -5.24 21.57
CA ILE A 171 20.81 -5.94 20.37
C ILE A 171 21.96 -6.27 19.43
N ASP A 172 21.73 -7.18 18.50
CA ASP A 172 22.56 -7.38 17.31
C ASP A 172 22.42 -6.18 16.39
N GLY A 173 23.43 -5.86 15.58
CA GLY A 173 23.30 -4.77 14.62
C GLY A 173 24.62 -4.07 14.29
N ILE A 174 24.51 -2.81 13.91
CA ILE A 174 25.61 -1.93 13.51
C ILE A 174 25.61 -0.69 14.41
N VAL A 175 26.79 -0.27 14.86
CA VAL A 175 26.95 1.02 15.54
C VAL A 175 26.72 2.14 14.54
N ASN A 176 25.53 2.73 14.58
CA ASN A 176 25.15 3.79 13.63
C ASN A 176 25.70 5.15 14.02
N GLU A 177 25.75 5.42 15.33
CA GLU A 177 26.20 6.70 15.85
C GLU A 177 26.96 6.51 17.17
N VAL A 178 28.07 7.21 17.32
CA VAL A 178 28.80 7.35 18.56
C VAL A 178 28.51 8.74 19.13
N ILE A 179 27.81 8.79 20.28
CA ILE A 179 27.30 10.03 20.88
C ILE A 179 28.33 10.61 21.90
N ALA A 180 28.98 9.72 22.66
CA ALA A 180 29.99 10.11 23.64
C ALA A 180 31.39 9.81 23.14
N ASP A 181 32.21 10.83 23.02
CA ASP A 181 33.60 10.70 22.58
C ASP A 181 34.51 10.11 23.66
N ILE A 182 35.58 9.43 23.24
CA ILE A 182 36.63 8.95 24.13
C ILE A 182 37.21 10.14 24.90
N GLY A 183 37.35 10.00 26.23
CA GLY A 183 37.79 11.04 27.14
C GLY A 183 36.69 11.96 27.66
N SER A 184 35.47 11.87 27.14
CA SER A 184 34.32 12.60 27.66
C SER A 184 33.77 11.96 28.94
N TYR A 185 33.24 12.76 29.86
CA TYR A 185 32.53 12.29 31.03
C TYR A 185 31.06 12.04 30.72
N VAL A 186 30.57 10.88 31.09
CA VAL A 186 29.16 10.49 30.94
C VAL A 186 28.56 10.24 32.30
N GLY A 187 27.45 10.90 32.62
CA GLY A 187 26.69 10.67 33.84
C GLY A 187 25.71 9.50 33.70
N ILE A 188 25.14 9.03 34.82
CA ILE A 188 24.10 7.98 34.83
C ILE A 188 22.93 8.38 33.94
N GLY A 189 22.56 7.50 33.00
CA GLY A 189 21.49 7.74 32.03
C GLY A 189 21.93 8.49 30.77
N GLY A 190 23.19 8.96 30.71
CA GLY A 190 23.75 9.62 29.53
C GLY A 190 23.83 8.66 28.33
N GLU A 191 23.53 9.17 27.12
CA GLU A 191 23.61 8.43 25.87
C GLU A 191 25.07 8.25 25.45
N VAL A 192 25.43 7.07 25.00
CA VAL A 192 26.79 6.72 24.63
C VAL A 192 26.92 6.40 23.14
N LEU A 193 26.11 5.51 22.65
CA LEU A 193 26.07 5.14 21.21
C LEU A 193 24.69 4.61 20.83
N GLN A 194 24.44 4.58 19.53
CA GLN A 194 23.23 3.99 18.93
C GLN A 194 23.60 2.75 18.13
N VAL A 195 22.89 1.65 18.40
CA VAL A 195 22.94 0.42 17.60
C VAL A 195 21.64 0.30 16.82
N VAL A 196 21.75 -0.02 15.53
CA VAL A 196 20.65 -0.20 14.61
C VAL A 196 20.69 -1.61 14.04
N ASP A 197 19.56 -2.30 14.16
CA ASP A 197 19.36 -3.62 13.55
C ASP A 197 18.58 -3.46 12.24
N ASN A 198 19.24 -3.74 11.12
CA ASN A 198 18.71 -3.66 9.78
C ASN A 198 18.34 -5.05 9.21
N ASP A 199 18.36 -6.10 10.00
CA ASP A 199 18.01 -7.45 9.56
C ASP A 199 17.00 -8.11 10.51
N PRO A 200 15.73 -8.23 10.06
CA PRO A 200 15.18 -7.78 8.77
C PRO A 200 14.91 -6.26 8.71
N LEU A 201 14.74 -5.75 7.49
CA LEU A 201 14.19 -4.40 7.29
C LEU A 201 12.66 -4.42 7.28
N ILE A 202 12.07 -3.27 7.57
CA ILE A 202 10.61 -3.09 7.65
C ILE A 202 10.19 -1.99 6.68
N ALA A 203 9.48 -2.34 5.60
CA ALA A 203 8.79 -1.33 4.80
C ALA A 203 7.46 -0.96 5.47
N ALA A 204 7.39 0.27 5.97
CA ALA A 204 6.24 0.81 6.67
C ALA A 204 5.39 1.64 5.71
N VAL A 205 4.17 1.18 5.44
CA VAL A 205 3.22 1.82 4.51
C VAL A 205 1.92 2.17 5.19
N GLN A 206 1.17 3.11 4.58
CA GLN A 206 -0.13 3.54 5.07
C GLN A 206 -1.23 3.09 4.12
N VAL A 207 -2.16 2.27 4.61
CA VAL A 207 -3.29 1.73 3.86
C VAL A 207 -4.56 2.48 4.22
N GLN A 208 -5.29 2.95 3.21
CA GLN A 208 -6.58 3.63 3.42
C GLN A 208 -7.64 2.69 4.01
N GLN A 209 -8.58 3.25 4.76
CA GLN A 209 -9.68 2.52 5.40
C GLN A 209 -10.52 1.69 4.40
N THR A 210 -10.66 2.15 3.17
CA THR A 210 -11.40 1.47 2.11
C THR A 210 -10.70 0.22 1.59
N ALA A 211 -9.37 0.15 1.68
CA ALA A 211 -8.56 -0.95 1.14
C ALA A 211 -8.07 -1.95 2.21
N ILE A 212 -8.15 -1.58 3.50
CA ILE A 212 -7.56 -2.40 4.58
C ILE A 212 -8.17 -3.80 4.71
N GLN A 213 -9.44 -3.97 4.30
CA GLN A 213 -10.11 -5.27 4.40
C GLN A 213 -9.44 -6.35 3.53
N GLY A 214 -8.74 -5.96 2.48
CA GLY A 214 -7.98 -6.85 1.60
C GLY A 214 -6.59 -7.22 2.15
N VAL A 215 -6.07 -6.54 3.18
CA VAL A 215 -4.72 -6.73 3.69
C VAL A 215 -4.71 -7.59 4.96
N ARG A 216 -3.86 -8.62 4.99
CA ARG A 216 -3.72 -9.55 6.13
C ARG A 216 -2.26 -9.87 6.39
N THR A 217 -1.94 -10.17 7.64
CA THR A 217 -0.63 -10.71 8.03
C THR A 217 -0.37 -12.03 7.30
N GLY A 218 0.86 -12.25 6.87
CA GLY A 218 1.29 -13.41 6.10
C GLY A 218 1.11 -13.26 4.58
N MET A 219 0.58 -12.11 4.09
CA MET A 219 0.48 -11.87 2.65
C MET A 219 1.84 -11.59 2.05
N PRO A 220 2.15 -12.16 0.87
CA PRO A 220 3.35 -11.81 0.13
C PRO A 220 3.27 -10.36 -0.35
N ALA A 221 4.43 -9.72 -0.43
CA ALA A 221 4.57 -8.38 -0.94
C ALA A 221 5.78 -8.29 -1.86
N GLU A 222 5.71 -7.42 -2.84
CA GLU A 222 6.87 -7.01 -3.63
C GLU A 222 7.26 -5.59 -3.22
N VAL A 223 8.51 -5.40 -2.82
CA VAL A 223 9.04 -4.11 -2.38
C VAL A 223 10.05 -3.61 -3.39
N ARG A 224 9.74 -2.49 -4.03
CA ARG A 224 10.56 -1.83 -5.04
C ARG A 224 11.16 -0.56 -4.46
N PHE A 225 12.49 -0.48 -4.40
CA PHE A 225 13.17 0.70 -3.87
C PHE A 225 13.26 1.80 -4.92
N ILE A 226 13.05 3.05 -4.52
CA ILE A 226 13.08 4.19 -5.47
C ILE A 226 14.47 4.34 -6.12
N GLY A 227 15.54 3.93 -5.43
CA GLY A 227 16.91 3.91 -5.96
C GLY A 227 17.24 2.75 -6.90
N GLY A 228 16.28 1.86 -7.15
CA GLY A 228 16.44 0.63 -7.94
C GLY A 228 16.55 -0.63 -7.06
N GLY A 229 16.23 -1.75 -7.66
CA GLY A 229 16.18 -3.05 -6.96
C GLY A 229 14.78 -3.38 -6.42
N THR A 230 14.52 -4.68 -6.34
CA THR A 230 13.27 -5.24 -5.84
C THR A 230 13.60 -6.37 -4.88
N ARG A 231 12.86 -6.47 -3.78
CA ARG A 231 12.94 -7.58 -2.81
C ARG A 231 11.54 -8.14 -2.58
N ALA A 232 11.46 -9.42 -2.35
CA ALA A 232 10.25 -10.04 -1.82
C ALA A 232 10.13 -9.74 -0.33
N GLY A 233 8.91 -9.52 0.13
CA GLY A 233 8.60 -9.31 1.54
C GLY A 233 7.32 -10.02 1.93
N GLU A 234 6.99 -9.95 3.21
CA GLU A 234 5.77 -10.50 3.77
C GLU A 234 5.16 -9.50 4.77
N VAL A 235 3.84 -9.33 4.73
CA VAL A 235 3.13 -8.50 5.69
C VAL A 235 3.24 -9.12 7.08
N ARG A 236 4.04 -8.52 7.96
CA ARG A 236 4.24 -8.99 9.33
C ARG A 236 3.24 -8.40 10.33
N PHE A 237 2.78 -7.19 10.06
CA PHE A 237 1.89 -6.47 10.99
C PHE A 237 0.89 -5.59 10.24
N VAL A 238 -0.34 -5.58 10.72
CA VAL A 238 -1.42 -4.68 10.31
C VAL A 238 -1.95 -4.00 11.56
N SER A 239 -1.92 -2.68 11.61
CA SER A 239 -2.42 -1.93 12.77
C SER A 239 -3.91 -2.19 12.99
N ALA A 240 -4.29 -2.43 14.24
CA ALA A 240 -5.69 -2.57 14.63
C ALA A 240 -6.42 -1.22 14.79
N VAL A 241 -5.67 -0.10 14.78
CA VAL A 241 -6.19 1.25 14.98
C VAL A 241 -5.72 2.14 13.85
N ALA A 242 -6.67 2.86 13.24
CA ALA A 242 -6.36 3.87 12.24
C ALA A 242 -5.74 5.12 12.88
N ASP A 243 -4.80 5.73 12.19
CA ASP A 243 -4.36 7.09 12.50
C ASP A 243 -5.55 8.06 12.33
N ALA A 244 -5.83 8.85 13.36
CA ALA A 244 -7.01 9.71 13.41
C ALA A 244 -6.93 10.89 12.42
N ALA A 245 -5.73 11.36 12.09
CA ALA A 245 -5.52 12.51 11.20
C ALA A 245 -5.62 12.11 9.73
N THR A 246 -4.99 10.98 9.36
CA THR A 246 -4.91 10.52 7.97
C THR A 246 -5.98 9.49 7.60
N ARG A 247 -6.63 8.86 8.60
CA ARG A 247 -7.58 7.75 8.44
C ARG A 247 -6.99 6.56 7.70
N THR A 248 -5.72 6.30 7.94
CA THR A 248 -4.97 5.19 7.37
C THR A 248 -4.55 4.21 8.47
N PHE A 249 -4.29 2.98 8.07
CA PHE A 249 -3.74 1.94 8.93
C PHE A 249 -2.27 1.71 8.56
N ARG A 250 -1.39 1.69 9.57
CA ARG A 250 0.00 1.30 9.37
C ARG A 250 0.08 -0.19 9.08
N VAL A 251 0.73 -0.54 7.98
CA VAL A 251 1.06 -1.90 7.59
C VAL A 251 2.57 -2.01 7.48
N GLU A 252 3.12 -3.08 8.03
CA GLU A 252 4.55 -3.34 8.00
C GLU A 252 4.84 -4.60 7.20
N VAL A 253 5.70 -4.45 6.22
CA VAL A 253 6.20 -5.55 5.38
C VAL A 253 7.64 -5.83 5.77
N GLN A 254 7.90 -7.06 6.19
CA GLN A 254 9.23 -7.53 6.52
C GLN A 254 9.97 -7.91 5.25
N ILE A 255 11.25 -7.48 5.15
CA ILE A 255 12.15 -7.70 4.02
C ILE A 255 13.41 -8.34 4.58
N ASP A 256 13.84 -9.46 4.02
CA ASP A 256 15.13 -10.06 4.34
C ASP A 256 16.29 -9.14 3.90
N ASN A 257 17.24 -8.94 4.81
CA ASN A 257 18.45 -8.15 4.58
C ASN A 257 19.68 -8.83 5.22
N SER A 258 19.66 -10.15 5.27
CA SER A 258 20.74 -10.97 5.85
C SER A 258 22.10 -10.73 5.16
N ASP A 259 22.08 -10.27 3.90
CA ASP A 259 23.27 -9.81 3.16
C ASP A 259 23.81 -8.47 3.68
N GLY A 260 22.98 -7.66 4.37
CA GLY A 260 23.34 -6.34 4.89
C GLY A 260 23.57 -5.28 3.81
N GLU A 261 23.08 -5.51 2.57
CA GLU A 261 23.31 -4.61 1.44
C GLU A 261 22.42 -3.37 1.47
N LEU A 262 21.24 -3.47 2.09
CA LEU A 262 20.27 -2.38 2.09
C LEU A 262 20.36 -1.57 3.41
N PRO A 263 20.55 -0.25 3.32
CA PRO A 263 20.43 0.61 4.47
C PRO A 263 18.93 0.88 4.79
N SER A 264 18.62 1.17 6.04
CA SER A 264 17.34 1.78 6.42
C SER A 264 17.25 3.25 6.02
N GLY A 265 16.04 3.81 5.97
CA GLY A 265 15.80 5.20 5.55
C GLY A 265 15.56 5.36 4.04
N LEU A 266 15.49 4.28 3.29
CA LEU A 266 15.09 4.31 1.88
C LEU A 266 13.58 4.47 1.76
N SER A 267 13.13 5.12 0.68
CA SER A 267 11.72 5.09 0.30
C SER A 267 11.47 3.95 -0.68
N ALA A 268 10.33 3.29 -0.54
CA ALA A 268 9.96 2.13 -1.34
C ALA A 268 8.49 2.18 -1.76
N GLU A 269 8.22 1.56 -2.90
CA GLU A 269 6.90 1.17 -3.36
C GLU A 269 6.65 -0.28 -2.91
N VAL A 270 5.54 -0.50 -2.23
CA VAL A 270 5.09 -1.82 -1.79
C VAL A 270 3.87 -2.23 -2.60
N VAL A 271 3.95 -3.36 -3.27
CA VAL A 271 2.86 -3.93 -4.08
C VAL A 271 2.31 -5.15 -3.35
N LEU A 272 1.03 -5.09 -2.99
CA LEU A 272 0.30 -6.16 -2.30
C LEU A 272 -0.77 -6.76 -3.22
N PRO A 273 -0.78 -8.07 -3.47
CA PRO A 273 -1.85 -8.75 -4.19
C PRO A 273 -3.07 -8.93 -3.26
N VAL A 274 -4.09 -8.08 -3.39
CA VAL A 274 -5.21 -8.04 -2.43
C VAL A 274 -6.39 -8.93 -2.79
N GLU A 275 -6.67 -9.11 -4.08
CA GLU A 275 -7.84 -9.87 -4.55
C GLU A 275 -7.60 -10.42 -5.94
N THR A 276 -8.14 -11.60 -6.25
CA THR A 276 -8.17 -12.15 -7.60
C THR A 276 -9.61 -12.13 -8.08
N VAL A 277 -9.88 -11.48 -9.21
CA VAL A 277 -11.19 -11.34 -9.80
C VAL A 277 -11.19 -11.85 -11.25
N ALA A 278 -12.32 -12.45 -11.66
CA ALA A 278 -12.54 -12.77 -13.06
C ALA A 278 -12.90 -11.49 -13.82
N ALA A 279 -12.13 -11.15 -14.84
CA ALA A 279 -12.31 -9.94 -15.61
C ALA A 279 -12.09 -10.19 -17.10
N HIS A 280 -12.78 -9.41 -17.93
CA HIS A 280 -12.64 -9.43 -19.38
C HIS A 280 -11.76 -8.28 -19.84
N ARG A 281 -10.81 -8.57 -20.71
CA ARG A 281 -10.02 -7.54 -21.37
C ARG A 281 -10.82 -6.95 -22.52
N VAL A 282 -11.06 -5.65 -22.49
CA VAL A 282 -11.85 -4.94 -23.51
C VAL A 282 -11.18 -3.64 -23.92
N SER A 283 -11.47 -3.19 -25.15
CA SER A 283 -11.07 -1.86 -25.59
C SER A 283 -11.91 -0.80 -24.86
N PRO A 284 -11.32 0.28 -24.35
CA PRO A 284 -12.06 1.40 -23.75
C PRO A 284 -13.13 1.99 -24.66
N ALA A 285 -12.96 1.88 -25.99
CA ALA A 285 -13.89 2.38 -26.98
C ALA A 285 -15.27 1.66 -26.96
N LEU A 286 -15.34 0.47 -26.38
CA LEU A 286 -16.57 -0.31 -26.27
C LEU A 286 -17.44 0.10 -25.07
N ALA A 287 -16.86 0.79 -24.11
CA ALA A 287 -17.55 1.22 -22.91
C ALA A 287 -18.61 2.28 -23.22
N ARG A 288 -19.80 2.13 -22.62
CA ARG A 288 -20.95 3.02 -22.76
C ARG A 288 -21.49 3.37 -21.39
N LEU A 289 -22.19 4.49 -21.32
CA LEU A 289 -22.92 4.91 -20.12
C LEU A 289 -24.42 4.68 -20.34
N ASP A 290 -25.10 4.11 -19.35
CA ASP A 290 -26.55 4.04 -19.34
C ASP A 290 -27.20 5.39 -18.97
N GLU A 291 -28.52 5.43 -18.93
CA GLU A 291 -29.28 6.63 -18.57
C GLU A 291 -29.03 7.11 -17.12
N GLN A 292 -28.55 6.20 -16.26
CA GLN A 292 -28.17 6.49 -14.87
C GLN A 292 -26.67 6.91 -14.72
N GLY A 293 -25.92 6.93 -15.83
CA GLY A 293 -24.50 7.26 -15.83
C GLY A 293 -23.58 6.11 -15.39
N ARG A 294 -24.07 4.86 -15.33
CA ARG A 294 -23.27 3.69 -15.00
C ARG A 294 -22.53 3.20 -16.24
N LEU A 295 -21.26 2.87 -16.06
CA LEU A 295 -20.45 2.26 -17.11
C LEU A 295 -20.91 0.83 -17.37
N GLY A 296 -20.96 0.44 -18.64
CA GLY A 296 -21.35 -0.90 -19.04
C GLY A 296 -20.97 -1.23 -20.49
N LEU A 297 -21.25 -2.46 -20.87
CA LEU A 297 -21.03 -2.97 -22.21
C LEU A 297 -22.33 -3.50 -22.81
N HIS A 298 -22.44 -3.41 -24.13
CA HIS A 298 -23.49 -4.10 -24.87
C HIS A 298 -23.03 -5.52 -25.15
N LEU A 299 -23.85 -6.47 -24.72
CA LEU A 299 -23.69 -7.90 -25.02
C LEU A 299 -24.81 -8.36 -25.98
N VAL A 300 -24.57 -9.44 -26.69
CA VAL A 300 -25.58 -10.14 -27.44
C VAL A 300 -25.94 -11.40 -26.67
N ASP A 301 -27.23 -11.58 -26.38
CA ASP A 301 -27.75 -12.79 -25.74
C ASP A 301 -27.95 -13.93 -26.73
N ASP A 302 -28.34 -15.13 -26.25
CA ASP A 302 -28.59 -16.32 -27.05
C ASP A 302 -29.81 -16.18 -28.02
N ALA A 303 -30.63 -15.14 -27.83
CA ALA A 303 -31.75 -14.81 -28.68
C ALA A 303 -31.46 -13.69 -29.69
N ASP A 304 -30.17 -13.35 -29.90
CA ASP A 304 -29.69 -12.25 -30.73
C ASP A 304 -30.29 -10.89 -30.34
N ARG A 305 -30.40 -10.62 -29.03
CA ARG A 305 -30.85 -9.35 -28.50
C ARG A 305 -29.72 -8.64 -27.74
N ILE A 306 -29.78 -7.32 -27.79
CA ILE A 306 -28.84 -6.49 -27.05
C ILE A 306 -29.22 -6.48 -25.56
N ALA A 307 -28.24 -6.78 -24.71
CA ALA A 307 -28.28 -6.60 -23.27
C ALA A 307 -27.22 -5.56 -22.86
N PHE A 308 -27.63 -4.58 -22.07
CA PHE A 308 -26.65 -3.68 -21.41
C PHE A 308 -26.29 -4.28 -20.05
N VAL A 309 -25.01 -4.56 -19.85
CA VAL A 309 -24.50 -5.10 -18.58
C VAL A 309 -23.57 -4.09 -17.93
N PRO A 310 -23.91 -3.59 -16.73
CA PRO A 310 -23.02 -2.72 -15.98
C PRO A 310 -21.74 -3.47 -15.64
N VAL A 311 -20.59 -2.77 -15.75
CA VAL A 311 -19.27 -3.33 -15.46
C VAL A 311 -18.49 -2.39 -14.56
N GLU A 312 -17.55 -2.96 -13.79
CA GLU A 312 -16.58 -2.22 -13.00
C GLU A 312 -15.19 -2.35 -13.63
N VAL A 313 -14.49 -1.23 -13.74
CA VAL A 313 -13.10 -1.23 -14.20
C VAL A 313 -12.21 -1.68 -13.05
N VAL A 314 -11.59 -2.85 -13.22
CA VAL A 314 -10.70 -3.42 -12.20
C VAL A 314 -9.23 -3.11 -12.45
N ARG A 315 -8.85 -2.92 -13.72
CA ARG A 315 -7.49 -2.52 -14.10
C ARG A 315 -7.50 -1.82 -15.46
N ALA A 316 -6.72 -0.75 -15.58
CA ALA A 316 -6.48 -0.07 -16.85
C ALA A 316 -4.97 -0.01 -17.11
N ARG A 317 -4.52 -0.48 -18.26
CA ARG A 317 -3.15 -0.37 -18.76
C ARG A 317 -3.16 0.13 -20.20
N GLY A 318 -2.01 0.48 -20.73
CA GLY A 318 -1.90 0.97 -22.12
C GLY A 318 -2.38 -0.01 -23.19
N ASP A 319 -2.42 -1.30 -22.86
CA ASP A 319 -2.83 -2.41 -23.71
C ASP A 319 -4.32 -2.81 -23.57
N GLY A 320 -5.12 -2.14 -22.71
CA GLY A 320 -6.54 -2.42 -22.55
C GLY A 320 -7.07 -2.10 -21.14
N VAL A 321 -8.37 -2.33 -21.02
CA VAL A 321 -9.10 -2.18 -19.76
C VAL A 321 -9.70 -3.54 -19.38
N TRP A 322 -9.44 -3.96 -18.15
CA TRP A 322 -10.08 -5.14 -17.58
C TRP A 322 -11.32 -4.73 -16.81
N VAL A 323 -12.42 -5.38 -17.13
CA VAL A 323 -13.72 -5.12 -16.51
C VAL A 323 -14.30 -6.38 -15.89
N SER A 324 -14.86 -6.25 -14.70
CA SER A 324 -15.62 -7.29 -14.01
C SER A 324 -17.12 -7.08 -14.13
N GLY A 325 -17.92 -8.06 -13.71
CA GLY A 325 -19.38 -8.00 -13.75
C GLY A 325 -20.01 -8.68 -14.95
N LEU A 326 -19.22 -9.25 -15.87
CA LEU A 326 -19.69 -10.04 -16.99
C LEU A 326 -19.73 -11.55 -16.64
N PRO A 327 -20.54 -12.37 -17.36
CA PRO A 327 -20.48 -13.82 -17.29
C PRO A 327 -19.10 -14.34 -17.71
N GLU A 328 -18.72 -15.56 -17.30
CA GLU A 328 -17.44 -16.19 -17.62
C GLU A 328 -17.11 -16.17 -19.14
N ARG A 329 -18.15 -16.29 -19.97
CA ARG A 329 -18.08 -16.13 -21.41
C ARG A 329 -19.15 -15.16 -21.90
N ALA A 330 -18.71 -14.08 -22.56
CA ALA A 330 -19.59 -13.00 -22.99
C ALA A 330 -19.41 -12.68 -24.48
N ARG A 331 -20.50 -12.46 -25.19
CA ARG A 331 -20.49 -12.02 -26.59
C ARG A 331 -20.62 -10.51 -26.65
N ILE A 332 -19.48 -9.81 -26.74
CA ILE A 332 -19.39 -8.36 -26.64
C ILE A 332 -19.58 -7.71 -28.00
N VAL A 333 -20.43 -6.69 -28.08
CA VAL A 333 -20.59 -5.88 -29.30
C VAL A 333 -19.36 -5.01 -29.50
N THR A 334 -18.71 -5.18 -30.62
CA THR A 334 -17.50 -4.43 -31.00
C THR A 334 -17.79 -3.29 -31.96
N ILE A 335 -18.71 -3.52 -32.94
CA ILE A 335 -19.09 -2.52 -33.94
C ILE A 335 -20.62 -2.46 -34.01
N SER A 336 -21.17 -1.24 -34.02
CA SER A 336 -22.59 -1.01 -34.25
C SER A 336 -22.85 0.12 -35.25
N GLN A 337 -23.84 -0.05 -36.11
CA GLN A 337 -24.28 0.95 -37.06
C GLN A 337 -25.45 1.78 -36.48
N GLY A 338 -25.18 2.53 -35.39
CA GLY A 338 -26.16 3.40 -34.74
C GLY A 338 -26.35 3.14 -33.26
N GLY A 339 -27.34 3.81 -32.65
CA GLY A 339 -27.72 3.61 -31.27
C GLY A 339 -28.39 2.26 -31.04
N LEU A 340 -27.94 1.50 -30.05
CA LEU A 340 -28.52 0.22 -29.66
C LEU A 340 -29.38 0.43 -28.40
N SER A 341 -30.55 -0.21 -28.37
CA SER A 341 -31.41 -0.19 -27.19
C SER A 341 -31.44 -1.58 -26.53
N PRO A 342 -31.45 -1.66 -25.20
CA PRO A 342 -31.61 -2.92 -24.50
C PRO A 342 -32.89 -3.68 -24.96
N GLY A 343 -32.79 -5.00 -25.22
CA GLY A 343 -33.87 -5.85 -25.74
C GLY A 343 -34.06 -5.81 -27.25
N GLN A 344 -33.37 -4.90 -27.97
CA GLN A 344 -33.45 -4.80 -29.42
C GLN A 344 -32.86 -6.05 -30.09
N ARG A 345 -33.58 -6.62 -31.07
CA ARG A 345 -33.05 -7.71 -31.88
C ARG A 345 -32.06 -7.17 -32.90
N VAL A 346 -30.96 -7.87 -33.09
CA VAL A 346 -29.86 -7.49 -33.99
C VAL A 346 -29.48 -8.64 -34.91
N ASP A 347 -28.92 -8.30 -36.07
CA ASP A 347 -28.28 -9.25 -36.97
C ASP A 347 -26.79 -9.28 -36.65
N VAL A 348 -26.30 -10.41 -36.16
CA VAL A 348 -24.98 -10.52 -35.56
C VAL A 348 -23.98 -11.14 -36.51
N SER A 349 -22.92 -10.41 -36.80
CA SER A 349 -21.75 -10.86 -37.55
C SER A 349 -20.54 -11.00 -36.62
N GLU A 350 -19.56 -11.78 -37.01
CA GLU A 350 -18.29 -11.84 -36.34
C GLU A 350 -17.48 -10.53 -36.58
N THR A 351 -16.77 -10.13 -35.58
CA THR A 351 -15.88 -8.94 -35.67
C THR A 351 -14.76 -9.21 -36.67
N PRO A 352 -14.58 -8.38 -37.71
CA PRO A 352 -13.46 -8.54 -38.62
C PRO A 352 -12.12 -8.53 -37.89
N PRO A 353 -11.15 -9.39 -38.27
CA PRO A 353 -9.90 -9.56 -37.54
C PRO A 353 -9.03 -8.29 -37.47
N GLU A 354 -9.23 -7.35 -38.36
CA GLU A 354 -8.58 -6.04 -38.39
C GLU A 354 -8.95 -5.16 -37.19
N TYR A 355 -10.15 -5.33 -36.61
CA TYR A 355 -10.63 -4.61 -35.41
C TYR A 355 -10.34 -5.36 -34.11
N LEU A 356 -9.83 -6.59 -34.18
CA LEU A 356 -9.36 -7.37 -33.03
C LEU A 356 -7.85 -7.23 -32.83
N ARG A 357 -7.12 -6.71 -33.82
CA ARG A 357 -5.72 -6.39 -33.68
C ARG A 357 -5.62 -5.09 -32.88
N GLU A 358 -5.10 -5.19 -31.70
CA GLU A 358 -4.58 -4.01 -30.98
C GLU A 358 -3.44 -3.46 -31.84
N ASP A 359 -3.60 -2.21 -32.23
CA ASP A 359 -2.48 -1.44 -32.79
C ASP A 359 -1.45 -1.29 -31.64
N PRO A 360 -0.29 -1.93 -31.70
CA PRO A 360 0.78 -1.58 -30.78
C PRO A 360 1.18 -0.18 -31.20
N GLY A 361 0.58 0.82 -30.54
CA GLY A 361 0.78 2.23 -30.82
C GLY A 361 2.25 2.49 -31.12
N ASP A 362 2.49 3.14 -32.24
CA ASP A 362 3.77 3.67 -32.68
C ASP A 362 4.53 4.38 -31.54
N ALA A 363 5.26 3.61 -30.77
CA ALA A 363 6.25 4.11 -29.81
C ALA A 363 7.64 4.24 -30.45
N ASP A 364 7.73 4.38 -31.76
CA ASP A 364 8.95 4.70 -32.51
C ASP A 364 8.76 5.90 -33.44
N GLY A 365 8.40 7.03 -32.83
CA GLY A 365 8.68 8.35 -33.37
C GLY A 365 10.16 8.68 -33.18
N ALA A 366 11.05 7.84 -33.68
CA ALA A 366 12.46 8.18 -33.83
C ALA A 366 12.55 9.37 -34.78
N GLY A 367 12.78 10.54 -34.18
CA GLY A 367 13.20 11.73 -34.90
C GLY A 367 14.46 11.45 -35.70
N GLU A 368 14.28 11.17 -36.95
CA GLU A 368 15.32 11.21 -37.98
C GLU A 368 15.74 12.67 -38.10
N SER A 369 16.78 13.06 -37.34
CA SER A 369 17.51 14.29 -37.52
C SER A 369 18.31 14.19 -38.80
N ALA A 370 17.86 14.86 -39.86
CA ALA A 370 18.59 15.10 -41.04
C ALA A 370 19.95 15.80 -40.74
N PRO A 371 21.05 15.41 -41.40
CA PRO A 371 22.32 16.09 -41.24
C PRO A 371 22.26 17.46 -41.95
N ALA A 372 22.57 18.53 -41.22
CA ALA A 372 22.84 19.84 -41.81
C ALA A 372 24.18 19.77 -42.56
N GLU A 373 24.12 19.85 -43.89
CA GLU A 373 25.28 20.21 -44.71
C GLU A 373 25.60 21.69 -44.55
N GLY A 374 26.84 21.98 -44.33
CA GLY A 374 27.83 22.92 -44.78
C GLY A 374 27.51 24.40 -44.93
N ASP A 375 28.24 25.25 -44.30
CA ASP A 375 29.29 26.15 -44.88
C ASP A 375 30.10 26.78 -43.71
#